data_65729f53f4f23fcb198eac0b177f2981
#
_entry.id   65729f53f4f23fcb198eac0b177f2981
#
_cell.length_a   1.000
_cell.length_b   1.000
_cell.length_c   1.000
_cell.angle_alpha   90.00
_cell.angle_beta   90.00
_cell.angle_gamma   90.00
#
_symmetry.space_group_name_H-M   'P 1'
#
loop_
_entity.id
_entity.type
_entity.pdbx_description
1 polymer ?
#
loop_
_entity_poly.entity_id
_entity_poly.type
_entity_poly.pdbx_seq_one_letter_code
_entity_poly.pdbx_strand_id
1 'polypeptide(L)'
;MQKPIPYKHTNEEDDDGMSLKEKVIWTLLGAAGLTGLVVFGRKLIIKKVEDKAHEKSFEDGTPQTIAKQIKMAFENDGYWGTDIETLRKVLTEIKSKAQLKKIYDAYTKEYHNNLYKDMSDELQTSEYNEMLQIIAAKPDKEGQAPTTNQYTAWAKRLKAAFDKTYSFIPGTDEDAIKAVFSEIPTQNAFIQVGKAYSKEFGENIITVLKSELEVWEYGEYMKIITSKRKA
;
A
#
# COMPACT_ATOMS: atom_id res chain seq x y z
N MET A 1 18.64 59.63 -7.85
CA MET A 1 17.49 59.01 -7.18
C MET A 1 16.95 57.93 -8.06
N GLN A 2 17.31 56.66 -7.81
CA GLN A 2 16.81 55.49 -8.52
C GLN A 2 15.68 54.89 -7.70
N LYS A 3 14.50 54.71 -8.34
CA LYS A 3 13.35 54.06 -7.72
C LYS A 3 13.57 52.54 -7.62
N PRO A 4 13.21 51.89 -6.49
CA PRO A 4 13.31 50.46 -6.35
C PRO A 4 12.26 49.75 -7.22
N ILE A 5 12.68 48.64 -7.84
CA ILE A 5 11.85 47.74 -8.63
C ILE A 5 11.01 46.91 -7.67
N PRO A 6 9.68 46.81 -7.83
CA PRO A 6 8.88 45.93 -6.98
C PRO A 6 9.14 44.48 -7.30
N TYR A 7 9.51 43.71 -6.29
CA TYR A 7 9.57 42.27 -6.32
C TYR A 7 8.16 41.70 -6.49
N LYS A 8 7.90 41.05 -7.61
CA LYS A 8 6.65 40.34 -7.87
C LYS A 8 6.78 38.96 -7.23
N HIS A 9 6.15 38.76 -6.08
CA HIS A 9 5.89 37.42 -5.56
C HIS A 9 4.94 36.71 -6.53
N THR A 10 5.44 35.82 -7.31
CA THR A 10 4.62 34.79 -7.96
C THR A 10 4.40 33.66 -6.95
N ASN A 11 3.36 33.78 -6.15
CA ASN A 11 2.74 32.61 -5.53
C ASN A 11 1.87 31.98 -6.63
N GLU A 12 2.47 31.11 -7.43
CA GLU A 12 1.70 30.09 -8.12
C GLU A 12 1.43 28.99 -7.09
N GLU A 13 0.39 29.18 -6.27
CA GLU A 13 -0.32 28.09 -5.66
C GLU A 13 -1.07 27.39 -6.79
N ASP A 14 -0.53 26.26 -7.23
CA ASP A 14 -1.29 25.29 -8.01
C ASP A 14 -2.40 24.75 -7.12
N ASP A 15 -3.54 25.45 -7.15
CA ASP A 15 -4.80 25.02 -6.52
C ASP A 15 -5.43 23.90 -7.38
N ASP A 16 -4.84 22.70 -7.31
CA ASP A 16 -5.39 21.49 -7.92
C ASP A 16 -6.41 20.79 -6.99
N GLY A 17 -6.73 21.40 -5.85
CA GLY A 17 -7.72 20.90 -4.89
C GLY A 17 -7.31 19.58 -4.20
N MET A 18 -6.09 19.10 -4.43
CA MET A 18 -5.59 17.86 -3.80
C MET A 18 -4.77 18.14 -2.55
N SER A 19 -5.04 17.39 -1.49
CA SER A 19 -4.24 17.43 -0.27
C SER A 19 -2.82 16.92 -0.50
N LEU A 20 -1.87 17.32 0.37
CA LEU A 20 -0.51 16.78 0.36
C LEU A 20 -0.46 15.25 0.41
N LYS A 21 -1.43 14.62 1.12
CA LYS A 21 -1.57 13.17 1.19
C LYS A 21 -1.95 12.56 -0.16
N GLU A 22 -2.87 13.19 -0.87
CA GLU A 22 -3.27 12.77 -2.23
C GLU A 22 -2.13 12.95 -3.22
N LYS A 23 -1.35 14.02 -3.13
CA LYS A 23 -0.16 14.24 -3.97
C LYS A 23 0.89 13.14 -3.76
N VAL A 24 1.13 12.71 -2.52
CA VAL A 24 2.03 11.58 -2.21
C VAL A 24 1.51 10.28 -2.83
N ILE A 25 0.21 10.01 -2.72
CA ILE A 25 -0.41 8.81 -3.31
C ILE A 25 -0.23 8.81 -4.83
N TRP A 26 -0.52 9.93 -5.49
CA TRP A 26 -0.39 10.04 -6.94
C TRP A 26 1.07 10.01 -7.41
N THR A 27 2.01 10.50 -6.61
CA THR A 27 3.44 10.36 -6.91
C THR A 27 3.89 8.90 -6.83
N LEU A 28 3.39 8.14 -5.85
CA LEU A 28 3.66 6.70 -5.74
C LEU A 28 3.02 5.88 -6.87
N LEU A 29 1.86 6.29 -7.35
CA LEU A 29 1.15 5.64 -8.47
C LEU A 29 1.62 6.17 -9.83
N GLY A 30 2.03 7.43 -9.92
CA GLY A 30 2.31 8.16 -11.16
C GLY A 30 3.70 7.95 -11.75
N ALA A 31 4.62 7.27 -11.05
CA ALA A 31 5.91 6.89 -11.63
C ALA A 31 5.78 5.87 -12.79
N ALA A 32 4.57 5.47 -13.15
CA ALA A 32 4.26 4.54 -14.23
C ALA A 32 3.12 5.03 -15.12
N GLY A 33 3.22 6.24 -15.69
CA GLY A 33 2.49 6.59 -16.92
C GLY A 33 0.95 6.57 -16.88
N LEU A 34 0.32 7.01 -15.78
CA LEU A 34 -1.14 7.13 -15.68
C LEU A 34 -1.65 8.59 -15.74
N THR A 35 -1.00 9.44 -16.49
CA THR A 35 -1.48 10.79 -16.80
C THR A 35 -2.57 10.74 -17.87
N GLY A 36 -3.79 10.43 -17.49
CA GLY A 36 -4.84 10.46 -18.50
C GLY A 36 -6.30 10.28 -18.10
N LEU A 37 -6.64 10.09 -16.83
CA LEU A 37 -8.03 9.67 -16.52
C LEU A 37 -8.68 10.32 -15.29
N VAL A 38 -8.29 11.53 -14.89
CA VAL A 38 -8.92 12.20 -13.73
C VAL A 38 -9.95 13.28 -14.11
N VAL A 39 -10.18 13.56 -15.39
CA VAL A 39 -11.04 14.69 -15.80
C VAL A 39 -12.46 14.32 -16.23
N PHE A 40 -12.86 13.06 -16.23
CA PHE A 40 -14.21 12.69 -16.66
C PHE A 40 -15.00 11.93 -15.58
N GLY A 41 -15.81 12.64 -14.81
CA GLY A 41 -16.70 11.95 -13.88
C GLY A 41 -17.74 12.76 -13.12
N ARG A 42 -18.02 13.98 -13.48
CA ARG A 42 -19.24 14.66 -13.01
C ARG A 42 -20.33 14.66 -14.07
N LYS A 43 -21.31 13.83 -13.88
CA LYS A 43 -22.56 13.60 -14.64
C LYS A 43 -22.52 12.40 -15.58
N LEU A 44 -23.01 11.29 -15.05
CA LEU A 44 -23.95 10.46 -15.83
C LEU A 44 -24.80 9.62 -14.87
N ILE A 45 -26.06 9.83 -14.97
CA ILE A 45 -27.20 9.12 -14.39
C ILE A 45 -27.01 7.62 -14.57
N ILE A 46 -26.94 6.86 -13.45
CA ILE A 46 -27.01 5.41 -13.52
C ILE A 46 -28.39 4.97 -13.08
N LYS A 47 -29.15 4.45 -14.05
CA LYS A 47 -30.36 3.68 -13.85
C LYS A 47 -29.99 2.27 -13.37
N LYS A 48 -30.65 1.89 -12.29
CA LYS A 48 -30.91 0.56 -11.76
C LYS A 48 -30.87 -0.58 -12.78
N VAL A 49 -29.80 -1.35 -12.77
CA VAL A 49 -29.80 -2.78 -13.15
C VAL A 49 -28.65 -3.38 -12.38
N GLU A 50 -28.90 -4.21 -11.32
CA GLU A 50 -27.80 -5.08 -10.84
C GLU A 50 -28.01 -5.75 -9.48
N ASP A 51 -29.24 -5.88 -8.99
CA ASP A 51 -29.45 -6.60 -7.71
C ASP A 51 -29.26 -8.14 -7.79
N LYS A 52 -28.91 -8.70 -8.94
CA LYS A 52 -28.79 -10.16 -9.10
C LYS A 52 -27.39 -10.70 -9.37
N ALA A 53 -26.39 -9.84 -9.59
CA ALA A 53 -25.00 -10.28 -9.77
C ALA A 53 -24.22 -10.34 -8.45
N HIS A 54 -24.74 -9.70 -7.41
CA HIS A 54 -24.03 -9.51 -6.15
C HIS A 54 -23.88 -10.74 -5.26
N GLU A 55 -24.79 -11.69 -5.36
CA GLU A 55 -24.82 -12.83 -4.44
C GLU A 55 -23.84 -13.97 -4.78
N LYS A 56 -23.34 -14.02 -6.02
CA LYS A 56 -22.46 -15.11 -6.49
C LYS A 56 -20.97 -14.77 -6.48
N SER A 57 -20.57 -13.55 -6.15
CA SER A 57 -19.20 -13.08 -6.43
C SER A 57 -18.27 -13.00 -5.21
N PHE A 58 -18.63 -13.54 -4.07
CA PHE A 58 -17.80 -13.39 -2.85
C PHE A 58 -16.48 -14.18 -2.89
N GLU A 59 -16.31 -15.12 -3.81
CA GLU A 59 -15.13 -15.99 -3.87
C GLU A 59 -14.35 -15.90 -5.19
N ASP A 60 -14.79 -15.11 -6.16
CA ASP A 60 -14.24 -15.15 -7.53
C ASP A 60 -13.02 -14.22 -7.77
N GLY A 61 -12.59 -13.45 -6.77
CA GLY A 61 -11.44 -12.54 -6.89
C GLY A 61 -11.62 -11.41 -7.90
N THR A 62 -12.87 -11.09 -8.29
CA THR A 62 -13.13 -9.95 -9.18
C THR A 62 -12.81 -8.62 -8.50
N PRO A 63 -12.54 -7.56 -9.26
CA PRO A 63 -12.35 -6.22 -8.69
C PRO A 63 -13.50 -5.76 -7.81
N GLN A 64 -14.74 -6.12 -8.14
CA GLN A 64 -15.93 -5.80 -7.37
C GLN A 64 -15.95 -6.52 -6.02
N THR A 65 -15.62 -7.80 -6.02
CA THR A 65 -15.54 -8.61 -4.78
C THR A 65 -14.47 -8.05 -3.85
N ILE A 66 -13.29 -7.74 -4.38
CA ILE A 66 -12.19 -7.17 -3.59
C ILE A 66 -12.57 -5.78 -3.06
N ALA A 67 -13.21 -4.94 -3.88
CA ALA A 67 -13.71 -3.63 -3.45
C ALA A 67 -14.72 -3.76 -2.30
N LYS A 68 -15.60 -4.76 -2.35
CA LYS A 68 -16.56 -5.07 -1.29
C LYS A 68 -15.88 -5.54 -0.01
N GLN A 69 -14.88 -6.43 -0.11
CA GLN A 69 -14.10 -6.86 1.05
C GLN A 69 -13.40 -5.70 1.74
N ILE A 70 -12.81 -4.77 0.97
CA ILE A 70 -12.20 -3.56 1.51
C ILE A 70 -13.24 -2.69 2.23
N LYS A 71 -14.42 -2.49 1.60
CA LYS A 71 -15.51 -1.70 2.22
C LYS A 71 -15.99 -2.32 3.52
N MET A 72 -16.18 -3.63 3.55
CA MET A 72 -16.57 -4.36 4.76
C MET A 72 -15.51 -4.28 5.86
N ALA A 73 -14.22 -4.28 5.53
CA ALA A 73 -13.16 -4.09 6.51
C ALA A 73 -13.22 -2.70 7.16
N PHE A 74 -13.61 -1.65 6.43
CA PHE A 74 -13.84 -0.33 7.02
C PHE A 74 -15.09 -0.29 7.90
N GLU A 75 -16.17 -0.94 7.49
CA GLU A 75 -17.44 -0.92 8.21
C GLU A 75 -17.45 -1.83 9.43
N ASN A 76 -16.61 -2.86 9.46
CA ASN A 76 -16.39 -3.85 10.54
C ASN A 76 -17.66 -4.16 11.35
N ASP A 77 -18.64 -4.82 10.69
CA ASP A 77 -19.98 -5.07 11.21
C ASP A 77 -19.97 -5.69 12.63
N GLY A 78 -20.25 -4.85 13.63
CA GLY A 78 -20.46 -5.25 15.04
C GLY A 78 -19.31 -4.97 16.00
N TYR A 79 -18.17 -4.43 15.57
CA TYR A 79 -17.07 -3.97 16.41
C TYR A 79 -16.67 -2.52 16.06
N TRP A 80 -16.15 -1.80 17.05
CA TRP A 80 -15.68 -0.43 16.86
C TRP A 80 -14.35 -0.43 16.10
N GLY A 81 -14.29 0.31 14.99
CA GLY A 81 -13.07 0.53 14.20
C GLY A 81 -12.95 -0.38 12.97
N THR A 82 -11.91 -0.15 12.19
CA THR A 82 -11.61 -0.88 10.95
C THR A 82 -10.98 -2.24 11.25
N ASP A 83 -11.35 -3.28 10.51
CA ASP A 83 -10.65 -4.57 10.49
C ASP A 83 -9.35 -4.46 9.69
N ILE A 84 -8.28 -4.06 10.39
CA ILE A 84 -6.95 -3.84 9.80
C ILE A 84 -6.36 -5.14 9.24
N GLU A 85 -6.60 -6.27 9.88
CA GLU A 85 -6.05 -7.56 9.44
C GLU A 85 -6.65 -7.98 8.11
N THR A 86 -7.97 -7.89 7.98
CA THR A 86 -8.66 -8.15 6.71
C THR A 86 -8.20 -7.18 5.62
N LEU A 87 -8.09 -5.88 5.93
CA LEU A 87 -7.63 -4.88 4.96
C LEU A 87 -6.19 -5.17 4.49
N ARG A 88 -5.28 -5.46 5.44
CA ARG A 88 -3.89 -5.85 5.16
C ARG A 88 -3.83 -7.07 4.26
N LYS A 89 -4.58 -8.12 4.59
CA LYS A 89 -4.65 -9.35 3.81
C LYS A 89 -5.12 -9.08 2.39
N VAL A 90 -6.25 -8.42 2.23
CA VAL A 90 -6.84 -8.10 0.92
C VAL A 90 -5.87 -7.30 0.06
N LEU A 91 -5.27 -6.23 0.61
CA LEU A 91 -4.28 -5.44 -0.12
C LEU A 91 -3.02 -6.24 -0.46
N THR A 92 -2.58 -7.15 0.40
CA THR A 92 -1.42 -8.01 0.16
C THR A 92 -1.66 -8.98 -1.00
N GLU A 93 -2.86 -9.52 -1.14
CA GLU A 93 -3.25 -10.47 -2.18
C GLU A 93 -3.36 -9.84 -3.59
N ILE A 94 -3.52 -8.52 -3.70
CA ILE A 94 -3.51 -7.81 -4.98
C ILE A 94 -2.17 -8.01 -5.69
N LYS A 95 -2.20 -8.47 -6.94
CA LYS A 95 -1.01 -8.89 -7.71
C LYS A 95 -0.24 -7.74 -8.34
N SER A 96 -0.89 -6.60 -8.62
CA SER A 96 -0.26 -5.48 -9.33
C SER A 96 -1.04 -4.18 -9.15
N LYS A 97 -0.39 -3.04 -9.44
CA LYS A 97 -1.05 -1.73 -9.49
C LYS A 97 -2.12 -1.66 -10.59
N ALA A 98 -1.93 -2.38 -11.69
CA ALA A 98 -2.96 -2.49 -12.74
C ALA A 98 -4.24 -3.17 -12.23
N GLN A 99 -4.11 -4.20 -11.38
CA GLN A 99 -5.26 -4.82 -10.72
C GLN A 99 -5.87 -3.86 -9.68
N LEU A 100 -5.03 -3.24 -8.84
CA LEU A 100 -5.48 -2.25 -7.86
C LEU A 100 -6.29 -1.12 -8.50
N LYS A 101 -5.85 -0.65 -9.68
CA LYS A 101 -6.62 0.37 -10.41
C LYS A 101 -8.04 -0.09 -10.74
N LYS A 102 -8.21 -1.32 -11.19
CA LYS A 102 -9.54 -1.89 -11.48
C LYS A 102 -10.40 -1.98 -10.21
N ILE A 103 -9.77 -2.33 -9.07
CA ILE A 103 -10.43 -2.38 -7.77
C ILE A 103 -10.83 -0.98 -7.32
N TYR A 104 -9.96 0.01 -7.48
CA TYR A 104 -10.27 1.41 -7.21
C TYR A 104 -11.44 1.92 -8.06
N ASP A 105 -11.43 1.63 -9.37
CA ASP A 105 -12.53 2.01 -10.28
C ASP A 105 -13.85 1.34 -9.86
N ALA A 106 -13.80 0.06 -9.45
CA ALA A 106 -14.95 -0.67 -8.93
C ALA A 106 -15.47 -0.08 -7.61
N TYR A 107 -14.56 0.21 -6.68
CA TYR A 107 -14.89 0.84 -5.39
C TYR A 107 -15.58 2.19 -5.58
N THR A 108 -15.01 3.04 -6.43
CA THR A 108 -15.58 4.37 -6.72
C THR A 108 -16.94 4.26 -7.39
N LYS A 109 -17.11 3.31 -8.31
CA LYS A 109 -18.38 3.08 -9.00
C LYS A 109 -19.48 2.59 -8.04
N GLU A 110 -19.12 1.68 -7.14
CA GLU A 110 -20.07 1.01 -6.24
C GLU A 110 -20.48 1.90 -5.06
N TYR A 111 -19.50 2.52 -4.43
CA TYR A 111 -19.71 3.25 -3.16
C TYR A 111 -19.74 4.77 -3.32
N HIS A 112 -19.47 5.29 -4.53
CA HIS A 112 -19.35 6.72 -4.83
C HIS A 112 -18.32 7.45 -3.95
N ASN A 113 -17.33 6.71 -3.42
CA ASN A 113 -16.28 7.16 -2.52
C ASN A 113 -14.90 6.96 -3.13
N ASN A 114 -13.92 7.69 -2.60
CA ASN A 114 -12.52 7.51 -2.94
C ASN A 114 -11.86 6.55 -1.94
N LEU A 115 -11.37 5.40 -2.42
CA LEU A 115 -10.73 4.38 -1.58
C LEU A 115 -9.61 4.94 -0.69
N TYR A 116 -8.73 5.80 -1.25
CA TYR A 116 -7.63 6.37 -0.49
C TYR A 116 -8.11 7.37 0.56
N LYS A 117 -9.19 8.10 0.26
CA LYS A 117 -9.81 8.99 1.22
C LYS A 117 -10.42 8.19 2.38
N ASP A 118 -11.18 7.15 2.08
CA ASP A 118 -11.76 6.29 3.11
C ASP A 118 -10.67 5.64 3.96
N MET A 119 -9.58 5.12 3.35
CA MET A 119 -8.41 4.64 4.09
C MET A 119 -7.81 5.72 5.01
N SER A 120 -7.72 6.97 4.53
CA SER A 120 -7.16 8.07 5.34
C SER A 120 -8.08 8.50 6.49
N ASP A 121 -9.37 8.36 6.32
CA ASP A 121 -10.38 8.75 7.31
C ASP A 121 -10.58 7.66 8.38
N GLU A 122 -10.48 6.38 7.98
CA GLU A 122 -10.76 5.23 8.83
C GLU A 122 -9.52 4.70 9.58
N LEU A 123 -8.31 4.99 9.09
CA LEU A 123 -7.08 4.42 9.63
C LEU A 123 -6.28 5.43 10.46
N GLN A 124 -5.60 4.93 11.48
CA GLN A 124 -4.55 5.70 12.15
C GLN A 124 -3.40 5.98 11.18
N THR A 125 -2.63 7.04 11.43
CA THR A 125 -1.53 7.43 10.53
C THR A 125 -0.53 6.30 10.26
N SER A 126 -0.20 5.48 11.26
CA SER A 126 0.70 4.33 11.12
C SER A 126 0.10 3.25 10.21
N GLU A 127 -1.15 2.91 10.41
CA GLU A 127 -1.89 1.92 9.63
C GLU A 127 -2.07 2.37 8.18
N TYR A 128 -2.45 3.62 7.97
CA TYR A 128 -2.54 4.21 6.64
C TYR A 128 -1.20 4.14 5.89
N ASN A 129 -0.11 4.51 6.56
CA ASN A 129 1.23 4.43 5.97
C ASN A 129 1.61 2.98 5.64
N GLU A 130 1.26 2.02 6.48
CA GLU A 130 1.45 0.60 6.19
C GLU A 130 0.72 0.18 4.91
N MET A 131 -0.56 0.51 4.77
CA MET A 131 -1.35 0.19 3.57
C MET A 131 -0.74 0.82 2.31
N LEU A 132 -0.27 2.08 2.41
CA LEU A 132 0.44 2.73 1.30
C LEU A 132 1.74 2.00 0.92
N GLN A 133 2.49 1.47 1.90
CA GLN A 133 3.70 0.69 1.61
C GLN A 133 3.37 -0.67 0.99
N ILE A 134 2.27 -1.33 1.39
CA ILE A 134 1.79 -2.54 0.73
C ILE A 134 1.49 -2.26 -0.75
N ILE A 135 0.79 -1.17 -1.03
CA ILE A 135 0.47 -0.73 -2.40
C ILE A 135 1.74 -0.39 -3.18
N ALA A 136 2.67 0.36 -2.59
CA ALA A 136 3.92 0.77 -3.22
C ALA A 136 4.82 -0.43 -3.57
N ALA A 137 4.76 -1.51 -2.80
CA ALA A 137 5.48 -2.75 -3.06
C ALA A 137 4.93 -3.55 -4.26
N LYS A 138 3.74 -3.21 -4.81
CA LYS A 138 3.18 -3.94 -5.97
C LYS A 138 3.91 -3.58 -7.26
N PRO A 139 4.15 -4.58 -8.15
CA PRO A 139 4.61 -4.32 -9.50
C PRO A 139 3.53 -3.58 -10.31
N ASP A 140 3.92 -2.88 -11.36
CA ASP A 140 2.95 -2.20 -12.23
C ASP A 140 2.06 -3.21 -12.95
N LYS A 141 2.65 -4.36 -13.38
CA LYS A 141 1.94 -5.51 -13.96
C LYS A 141 2.41 -6.80 -13.28
N GLU A 142 1.53 -7.78 -13.22
CA GLU A 142 1.84 -9.10 -12.67
C GLU A 142 3.02 -9.74 -13.42
N GLY A 143 3.93 -10.37 -12.68
CA GLY A 143 5.13 -11.03 -13.21
C GLY A 143 6.28 -10.09 -13.57
N GLN A 144 6.14 -8.80 -13.41
CA GLN A 144 7.21 -7.84 -13.66
C GLN A 144 8.29 -7.93 -12.59
N ALA A 145 9.55 -7.76 -12.99
CA ALA A 145 10.67 -7.72 -12.05
C ALA A 145 10.54 -6.52 -11.11
N PRO A 146 10.89 -6.70 -9.81
CA PRO A 146 10.81 -5.62 -8.84
C PRO A 146 11.73 -4.44 -9.18
N THR A 147 11.26 -3.25 -8.86
CA THR A 147 11.98 -1.97 -9.02
C THR A 147 12.61 -1.53 -7.70
N THR A 148 13.48 -0.52 -7.75
CA THR A 148 14.07 0.11 -6.55
C THR A 148 12.99 0.59 -5.56
N ASN A 149 11.91 1.17 -6.05
CA ASN A 149 10.82 1.65 -5.18
C ASN A 149 10.15 0.49 -4.42
N GLN A 150 10.01 -0.68 -5.04
CA GLN A 150 9.44 -1.85 -4.38
C GLN A 150 10.39 -2.39 -3.30
N TYR A 151 11.70 -2.44 -3.58
CA TYR A 151 12.68 -2.82 -2.56
C TYR A 151 12.64 -1.86 -1.34
N THR A 152 12.54 -0.55 -1.59
CA THR A 152 12.39 0.44 -0.53
C THR A 152 11.07 0.28 0.24
N ALA A 153 9.97 -0.02 -0.44
CA ALA A 153 8.68 -0.26 0.22
C ALA A 153 8.72 -1.49 1.14
N TRP A 154 9.29 -2.60 0.68
CA TRP A 154 9.49 -3.78 1.53
C TRP A 154 10.43 -3.49 2.72
N ALA A 155 11.50 -2.73 2.51
CA ALA A 155 12.41 -2.32 3.59
C ALA A 155 11.67 -1.48 4.65
N LYS A 156 10.84 -0.54 4.25
CA LYS A 156 10.03 0.29 5.16
C LYS A 156 8.99 -0.52 5.93
N ARG A 157 8.35 -1.49 5.27
CA ARG A 157 7.41 -2.39 5.94
C ARG A 157 8.10 -3.27 6.99
N LEU A 158 9.29 -3.78 6.69
CA LEU A 158 10.10 -4.53 7.66
C LEU A 158 10.52 -3.65 8.84
N LYS A 159 10.94 -2.40 8.59
CA LYS A 159 11.28 -1.47 9.68
C LYS A 159 10.05 -1.20 10.56
N ALA A 160 8.89 -0.94 9.96
CA ALA A 160 7.65 -0.71 10.70
C ALA A 160 7.23 -1.94 11.52
N ALA A 161 7.47 -3.16 11.03
CA ALA A 161 7.21 -4.39 11.76
C ALA A 161 8.14 -4.57 12.97
N PHE A 162 9.41 -4.20 12.84
CA PHE A 162 10.37 -4.22 13.94
C PHE A 162 10.09 -3.14 14.99
N ASP A 163 9.62 -1.97 14.57
CA ASP A 163 9.34 -0.83 15.45
C ASP A 163 7.92 -0.90 16.06
N LYS A 164 7.22 -2.03 15.93
CA LYS A 164 5.86 -2.17 16.44
C LYS A 164 5.83 -1.94 17.95
N THR A 165 4.83 -1.21 18.40
CA THR A 165 4.58 -0.99 19.83
C THR A 165 3.16 -1.45 20.17
N TYR A 166 3.04 -2.36 21.12
CA TYR A 166 1.77 -2.81 21.65
C TYR A 166 1.43 -1.99 22.91
N SER A 167 0.55 -0.99 22.75
CA SER A 167 0.30 0.03 23.78
C SER A 167 1.58 0.83 24.11
N PHE A 168 2.31 0.46 25.15
CA PHE A 168 3.57 1.11 25.55
C PHE A 168 4.76 0.13 25.58
N ILE A 169 4.56 -1.10 25.12
CA ILE A 169 5.58 -2.16 25.15
C ILE A 169 6.12 -2.31 23.72
N PRO A 170 7.45 -2.13 23.52
CA PRO A 170 8.08 -2.47 22.26
C PRO A 170 7.85 -3.96 21.93
N GLY A 171 7.61 -4.25 20.67
CA GLY A 171 7.41 -5.60 20.17
C GLY A 171 7.66 -5.66 18.68
N THR A 172 7.53 -6.85 18.12
CA THR A 172 7.74 -7.11 16.70
C THR A 172 6.44 -7.65 16.09
N ASP A 173 6.09 -7.21 14.88
CA ASP A 173 4.96 -7.74 14.11
C ASP A 173 5.46 -8.86 13.19
N GLU A 174 5.50 -10.08 13.71
CA GLU A 174 6.03 -11.26 13.03
C GLU A 174 5.20 -11.63 11.79
N ASP A 175 3.88 -11.43 11.85
CA ASP A 175 2.99 -11.68 10.70
C ASP A 175 3.26 -10.69 9.56
N ALA A 176 3.54 -9.43 9.87
CA ALA A 176 3.96 -8.45 8.88
C ALA A 176 5.31 -8.81 8.25
N ILE A 177 6.29 -9.29 9.03
CA ILE A 177 7.58 -9.78 8.50
C ILE A 177 7.36 -10.95 7.55
N LYS A 178 6.58 -11.95 7.97
CA LYS A 178 6.25 -13.14 7.18
C LYS A 178 5.53 -12.79 5.88
N ALA A 179 4.59 -11.82 5.94
CA ALA A 179 3.91 -11.32 4.76
C ALA A 179 4.89 -10.69 3.76
N VAL A 180 5.79 -9.81 4.22
CA VAL A 180 6.81 -9.19 3.36
C VAL A 180 7.74 -10.27 2.76
N PHE A 181 8.21 -11.22 3.55
CA PHE A 181 9.08 -12.30 3.07
C PHE A 181 8.37 -13.15 2.01
N SER A 182 7.07 -13.39 2.18
CA SER A 182 6.26 -14.13 1.20
C SER A 182 6.12 -13.40 -0.13
N GLU A 183 6.01 -12.08 -0.10
CA GLU A 183 5.88 -11.22 -1.29
C GLU A 183 7.19 -11.10 -2.09
N ILE A 184 8.35 -11.08 -1.44
CA ILE A 184 9.65 -10.95 -2.11
C ILE A 184 9.86 -12.15 -3.06
N PRO A 185 10.05 -11.94 -4.38
CA PRO A 185 9.93 -13.03 -5.34
C PRO A 185 11.16 -13.94 -5.45
N THR A 186 12.37 -13.46 -5.07
CA THR A 186 13.62 -14.19 -5.25
C THR A 186 14.61 -13.90 -4.13
N GLN A 187 15.63 -14.75 -3.97
CA GLN A 187 16.73 -14.49 -3.03
C GLN A 187 17.50 -13.22 -3.40
N ASN A 188 17.72 -12.96 -4.69
CA ASN A 188 18.38 -11.74 -5.14
C ASN A 188 17.53 -10.48 -4.81
N ALA A 189 16.21 -10.56 -4.96
CA ALA A 189 15.33 -9.47 -4.55
C ALA A 189 15.46 -9.16 -3.03
N PHE A 190 15.58 -10.19 -2.18
CA PHE A 190 15.82 -9.99 -0.75
C PHE A 190 17.17 -9.29 -0.48
N ILE A 191 18.22 -9.62 -1.24
CA ILE A 191 19.50 -8.89 -1.13
C ILE A 191 19.31 -7.41 -1.48
N GLN A 192 18.51 -7.10 -2.50
CA GLN A 192 18.23 -5.69 -2.84
C GLN A 192 17.39 -5.00 -1.76
N VAL A 193 16.44 -5.69 -1.13
CA VAL A 193 15.71 -5.19 0.05
C VAL A 193 16.69 -4.88 1.19
N GLY A 194 17.66 -5.76 1.46
CA GLY A 194 18.69 -5.51 2.47
C GLY A 194 19.54 -4.27 2.17
N LYS A 195 19.90 -4.06 0.90
CA LYS A 195 20.61 -2.83 0.48
C LYS A 195 19.73 -1.58 0.64
N ALA A 196 18.43 -1.66 0.27
CA ALA A 196 17.49 -0.57 0.47
C ALA A 196 17.31 -0.26 1.96
N TYR A 197 17.21 -1.29 2.81
CA TYR A 197 17.11 -1.15 4.26
C TYR A 197 18.33 -0.42 4.83
N SER A 198 19.53 -0.85 4.47
CA SER A 198 20.76 -0.19 4.94
C SER A 198 20.88 1.26 4.46
N LYS A 199 20.43 1.56 3.25
CA LYS A 199 20.43 2.93 2.71
C LYS A 199 19.45 3.84 3.44
N GLU A 200 18.23 3.35 3.74
CA GLU A 200 17.17 4.13 4.38
C GLU A 200 17.38 4.32 5.88
N PHE A 201 17.91 3.28 6.57
CA PHE A 201 17.94 3.24 8.04
C PHE A 201 19.35 3.13 8.64
N GLY A 202 20.40 2.95 7.82
CA GLY A 202 21.78 2.83 8.30
C GLY A 202 22.11 1.50 8.96
N GLU A 203 21.19 0.53 8.98
CA GLU A 203 21.32 -0.72 9.71
C GLU A 203 21.38 -1.93 8.75
N ASN A 204 22.00 -3.01 9.21
CA ASN A 204 22.01 -4.25 8.45
C ASN A 204 20.77 -5.08 8.78
N ILE A 205 19.94 -5.38 7.78
CA ILE A 205 18.67 -6.11 7.96
C ILE A 205 18.86 -7.48 8.63
N ILE A 206 19.95 -8.20 8.33
CA ILE A 206 20.20 -9.52 8.93
C ILE A 206 20.54 -9.39 10.43
N THR A 207 21.25 -8.33 10.79
CA THR A 207 21.53 -8.05 12.21
C THR A 207 20.25 -7.73 12.96
N VAL A 208 19.41 -6.85 12.38
CA VAL A 208 18.12 -6.49 12.98
C VAL A 208 17.20 -7.72 13.10
N LEU A 209 17.07 -8.53 12.04
CA LEU A 209 16.27 -9.76 12.12
C LEU A 209 16.70 -10.71 13.23
N LYS A 210 18.02 -10.79 13.50
CA LYS A 210 18.53 -11.65 14.57
C LYS A 210 18.37 -11.06 15.96
N SER A 211 18.20 -9.74 16.09
CA SER A 211 17.94 -9.10 17.38
C SER A 211 16.45 -9.06 17.71
N GLU A 212 15.59 -9.02 16.70
CA GLU A 212 14.14 -8.88 16.86
C GLU A 212 13.39 -10.21 16.93
N LEU A 213 13.97 -11.28 16.37
CA LEU A 213 13.34 -12.59 16.28
C LEU A 213 14.05 -13.61 17.19
N GLU A 214 13.27 -14.50 17.77
CA GLU A 214 13.82 -15.68 18.42
C GLU A 214 14.62 -16.56 17.43
N VAL A 215 15.59 -17.31 17.92
CA VAL A 215 16.50 -18.09 17.06
C VAL A 215 15.74 -19.04 16.12
N TRP A 216 14.66 -19.64 16.59
CA TRP A 216 13.84 -20.55 15.81
C TRP A 216 12.99 -19.82 14.75
N GLU A 217 12.45 -18.63 15.09
CA GLU A 217 11.67 -17.78 14.18
C GLU A 217 12.53 -17.27 13.03
N TYR A 218 13.73 -16.76 13.34
CA TYR A 218 14.69 -16.34 12.33
C TYR A 218 14.95 -17.48 11.34
N GLY A 219 15.14 -18.71 11.83
CA GLY A 219 15.34 -19.89 10.99
C GLY A 219 14.14 -20.19 10.09
N GLU A 220 12.92 -20.09 10.61
CA GLU A 220 11.70 -20.33 9.84
C GLU A 220 11.47 -19.26 8.78
N TYR A 221 11.61 -17.99 9.12
CA TYR A 221 11.42 -16.91 8.17
C TYR A 221 12.48 -16.90 7.08
N MET A 222 13.74 -17.15 7.43
CA MET A 222 14.79 -17.29 6.42
C MET A 222 14.56 -18.47 5.47
N LYS A 223 13.88 -19.55 5.87
CA LYS A 223 13.47 -20.64 4.97
C LYS A 223 12.53 -20.14 3.88
N ILE A 224 11.63 -19.18 4.16
CA ILE A 224 10.76 -18.58 3.14
C ILE A 224 11.60 -17.98 2.02
N ILE A 225 12.66 -17.26 2.36
CA ILE A 225 13.56 -16.62 1.38
C ILE A 225 14.45 -17.67 0.69
N THR A 226 15.08 -18.56 1.46
CA THR A 226 16.04 -19.53 0.91
C THR A 226 15.40 -20.60 0.04
N SER A 227 14.10 -20.87 0.20
CA SER A 227 13.32 -21.77 -0.67
C SER A 227 13.00 -21.16 -2.04
N LYS A 228 13.12 -19.83 -2.19
CA LYS A 228 12.84 -19.15 -3.46
C LYS A 228 13.97 -19.35 -4.47
N ARG A 229 13.65 -19.18 -5.76
CA ARG A 229 14.69 -19.15 -6.80
C ARG A 229 15.74 -18.08 -6.52
N LYS A 230 16.97 -18.27 -6.99
CA LYS A 230 18.06 -17.32 -6.75
C LYS A 230 17.86 -16.01 -7.55
N ALA A 231 17.41 -16.09 -8.78
CA ALA A 231 17.16 -14.98 -9.72
C ALA A 231 15.86 -15.19 -10.49
#